data_3f2052ab67fd347719e565a8599328c2
#
_entry.id   3f2052ab67fd347719e565a8599328c2
#
_cell.length_a   1.000
_cell.length_b   1.000
_cell.length_c   1.000
_cell.angle_alpha   90.00
_cell.angle_beta   90.00
_cell.angle_gamma   90.00
#
_symmetry.space_group_name_H-M   'P 1'
#
loop_
_entity.id
_entity.type
_entity.pdbx_description
1 polymer ?
#
loop_
_entity_poly.entity_id
_entity_poly.type
_entity_poly.pdbx_seq_one_letter_code
_entity_poly.pdbx_strand_id
1 'polypeptide(L)'
;ADLILAFVGEEAILSGEAHCLANLNLQGAQSGLLHRLSETGKPLVTVVMAGRPLTIGREVNISDALLYAFHPGTMGGPALANLLFGKVVPSGKLPVTFPKETGQIPIYYNHTSTGRPASGSEKNIFTIPVGAEQTSLGNTSFYLDAGKDPLFPFGYGLSYTTFAYSNLQLSSTQYTRNEVIIITFDLTNTGRTDGTEIAQLYFRDLAASVTRPVKELAAFERIHLKAGETRHIRMELPV
;
A
#
# COMPACT_ATOMS: atom_id res chain seq x y z
N ALA A 1 2.83 8.85 -30.72
CA ALA A 1 2.44 7.73 -29.84
C ALA A 1 1.07 8.08 -29.19
N ASP A 2 0.26 7.07 -28.96
CA ASP A 2 -1.08 7.24 -28.35
C ASP A 2 -1.02 6.98 -26.85
N LEU A 3 0.00 6.26 -26.39
CA LEU A 3 0.27 5.91 -25.00
C LEU A 3 1.79 5.92 -24.76
N ILE A 4 2.20 6.26 -23.57
CA ILE A 4 3.58 6.21 -23.12
C ILE A 4 3.72 5.13 -22.03
N LEU A 5 4.62 4.19 -22.25
CA LEU A 5 5.05 3.22 -21.24
C LEU A 5 6.45 3.61 -20.78
N ALA A 6 6.59 4.09 -19.55
CA ALA A 6 7.85 4.49 -18.97
C ALA A 6 8.33 3.46 -17.94
N PHE A 7 9.52 2.90 -18.16
CA PHE A 7 10.18 1.96 -17.25
C PHE A 7 11.29 2.71 -16.51
N VAL A 8 11.17 2.78 -15.21
CA VAL A 8 12.09 3.49 -14.31
C VAL A 8 12.42 2.62 -13.10
N GLY A 9 13.36 3.04 -12.27
CA GLY A 9 13.69 2.33 -11.05
C GLY A 9 15.16 2.43 -10.67
N GLU A 10 15.66 1.42 -10.02
CA GLU A 10 17.03 1.34 -9.54
C GLU A 10 17.88 0.41 -10.42
N GLU A 11 19.11 0.80 -10.67
CA GLU A 11 20.11 -0.09 -11.26
C GLU A 11 20.44 -1.23 -10.29
N ALA A 12 20.80 -2.39 -10.82
CA ALA A 12 21.11 -3.59 -10.04
C ALA A 12 22.16 -3.34 -8.95
N ILE A 13 23.15 -2.49 -9.21
CA ILE A 13 24.22 -2.17 -8.25
C ILE A 13 23.70 -1.40 -7.02
N LEU A 14 22.55 -0.75 -7.09
CA LEU A 14 21.99 0.00 -5.96
C LEU A 14 21.20 -0.89 -4.98
N SER A 15 20.99 -2.15 -5.32
CA SER A 15 20.24 -3.11 -4.49
C SER A 15 21.13 -4.29 -4.12
N GLY A 16 21.19 -4.60 -2.82
CA GLY A 16 21.99 -5.69 -2.29
C GLY A 16 22.28 -5.50 -0.81
N GLU A 17 22.94 -6.49 -0.20
CA GLU A 17 23.40 -6.41 1.19
C GLU A 17 24.31 -5.20 1.39
N ALA A 18 24.08 -4.44 2.44
CA ALA A 18 24.80 -3.21 2.80
C ALA A 18 24.64 -2.04 1.78
N HIS A 19 23.81 -2.16 0.76
CA HIS A 19 23.54 -1.07 -0.19
C HIS A 19 22.41 -0.17 0.33
N CYS A 20 22.67 0.56 1.41
CA CYS A 20 21.70 1.46 2.04
C CYS A 20 21.65 2.80 1.32
N LEU A 21 20.45 3.35 1.14
CA LEU A 21 20.21 4.68 0.61
C LEU A 21 19.55 5.56 1.67
N ALA A 22 20.08 6.77 1.87
CA ALA A 22 19.50 7.80 2.72
C ALA A 22 18.44 8.63 1.99
N ASN A 23 18.45 8.63 0.66
CA ASN A 23 17.45 9.27 -0.19
C ASN A 23 16.72 8.20 -1.00
N LEU A 24 15.41 8.09 -0.80
CA LEU A 24 14.57 7.07 -1.45
C LEU A 24 13.85 7.57 -2.71
N ASN A 25 14.20 8.73 -3.24
CA ASN A 25 13.66 9.20 -4.51
C ASN A 25 14.23 8.38 -5.69
N LEU A 26 13.52 8.39 -6.82
CA LEU A 26 14.09 7.89 -8.08
C LEU A 26 15.41 8.61 -8.40
N GLN A 27 16.42 7.82 -8.75
CA GLN A 27 17.77 8.32 -8.97
C GLN A 27 17.92 9.07 -10.29
N GLY A 28 18.88 10.02 -10.34
CA GLY A 28 19.24 10.74 -11.56
C GLY A 28 18.09 11.60 -12.12
N ALA A 29 17.92 11.56 -13.43
CA ALA A 29 16.95 12.39 -14.16
C ALA A 29 15.57 11.74 -14.34
N GLN A 30 15.30 10.58 -13.74
CA GLN A 30 14.10 9.77 -14.00
C GLN A 30 12.81 10.53 -13.66
N SER A 31 12.72 11.16 -12.47
CA SER A 31 11.55 11.99 -12.11
C SER A 31 11.35 13.17 -13.07
N GLY A 32 12.44 13.80 -13.50
CA GLY A 32 12.39 14.86 -14.51
C GLY A 32 11.91 14.38 -15.89
N LEU A 33 12.33 13.19 -16.30
CA LEU A 33 11.84 12.55 -17.52
C LEU A 33 10.35 12.28 -17.46
N LEU A 34 9.86 11.66 -16.37
CA LEU A 34 8.44 11.36 -16.19
C LEU A 34 7.59 12.63 -16.20
N HIS A 35 8.07 13.68 -15.55
CA HIS A 35 7.40 14.99 -15.59
C HIS A 35 7.29 15.53 -17.02
N ARG A 36 8.35 15.51 -17.82
CA ARG A 36 8.31 15.93 -19.23
C ARG A 36 7.39 15.06 -20.08
N LEU A 37 7.34 13.78 -19.81
CA LEU A 37 6.42 12.87 -20.51
C LEU A 37 4.97 13.17 -20.18
N SER A 38 4.64 13.47 -18.93
CA SER A 38 3.27 13.85 -18.53
C SER A 38 2.80 15.15 -19.18
N GLU A 39 3.68 16.10 -19.42
CA GLU A 39 3.38 17.39 -20.09
C GLU A 39 2.95 17.20 -21.56
N THR A 40 3.19 16.03 -22.15
CA THR A 40 2.75 15.73 -23.53
C THR A 40 1.25 15.55 -23.70
N GLY A 41 0.51 15.41 -22.59
CA GLY A 41 -0.93 15.15 -22.58
C GLY A 41 -1.30 13.76 -23.09
N LYS A 42 -0.34 12.84 -23.23
CA LYS A 42 -0.57 11.44 -23.57
C LYS A 42 -0.72 10.62 -22.31
N PRO A 43 -1.59 9.59 -22.29
CA PRO A 43 -1.65 8.68 -21.16
C PRO A 43 -0.27 8.12 -20.81
N LEU A 44 0.11 8.22 -19.54
CA LEU A 44 1.41 7.79 -19.02
C LEU A 44 1.22 6.61 -18.06
N VAL A 45 1.76 5.46 -18.43
CA VAL A 45 1.86 4.29 -17.57
C VAL A 45 3.29 4.15 -17.09
N THR A 46 3.49 4.23 -15.80
CA THR A 46 4.83 4.12 -15.20
C THR A 46 5.02 2.74 -14.57
N VAL A 47 6.10 2.07 -14.92
CA VAL A 47 6.54 0.81 -14.31
C VAL A 47 7.80 1.08 -13.51
N VAL A 48 7.74 0.87 -12.19
CA VAL A 48 8.88 1.07 -11.30
C VAL A 48 9.50 -0.28 -10.94
N MET A 49 10.78 -0.44 -11.21
CA MET A 49 11.57 -1.64 -10.86
C MET A 49 12.62 -1.25 -9.82
N ALA A 50 12.38 -1.60 -8.56
CA ALA A 50 13.29 -1.31 -7.45
C ALA A 50 13.10 -2.30 -6.31
N GLY A 51 14.17 -2.59 -5.58
CA GLY A 51 14.13 -3.56 -4.47
C GLY A 51 13.58 -3.00 -3.16
N ARG A 52 13.38 -1.70 -3.07
CA ARG A 52 12.94 -1.00 -1.85
C ARG A 52 11.74 -0.10 -2.11
N PRO A 53 10.94 0.28 -1.08
CA PRO A 53 9.84 1.21 -1.24
C PRO A 53 10.39 2.64 -1.45
N LEU A 54 10.38 3.11 -2.69
CA LEU A 54 10.82 4.46 -3.04
C LEU A 54 9.75 5.51 -2.67
N THR A 55 10.18 6.76 -2.46
CA THR A 55 9.29 7.91 -2.27
C THR A 55 8.82 8.41 -3.63
N ILE A 56 7.77 7.80 -4.16
CA ILE A 56 7.25 8.00 -5.52
C ILE A 56 5.94 8.81 -5.57
N GLY A 57 5.68 9.64 -4.57
CA GLY A 57 4.44 10.42 -4.52
C GLY A 57 4.24 11.34 -5.72
N ARG A 58 5.29 11.90 -6.26
CA ARG A 58 5.25 12.74 -7.48
C ARG A 58 4.88 11.91 -8.70
N GLU A 59 5.52 10.77 -8.87
CA GLU A 59 5.34 9.85 -9.99
C GLU A 59 3.92 9.28 -10.02
N VAL A 60 3.36 8.97 -8.85
CA VAL A 60 1.96 8.56 -8.71
C VAL A 60 1.01 9.64 -9.20
N ASN A 61 1.26 10.91 -8.83
CA ASN A 61 0.35 12.03 -9.17
C ASN A 61 0.36 12.39 -10.67
N ILE A 62 1.45 12.12 -11.39
CA ILE A 62 1.59 12.47 -12.81
C ILE A 62 1.36 11.28 -13.75
N SER A 63 1.20 10.07 -13.22
CA SER A 63 0.94 8.86 -14.00
C SER A 63 -0.54 8.51 -14.00
N ASP A 64 -1.08 8.15 -15.16
CA ASP A 64 -2.46 7.63 -15.26
C ASP A 64 -2.58 6.22 -14.66
N ALA A 65 -1.48 5.44 -14.70
CA ALA A 65 -1.35 4.16 -14.01
C ALA A 65 0.10 3.93 -13.58
N LEU A 66 0.28 3.29 -12.42
CA LEU A 66 1.60 2.94 -11.92
C LEU A 66 1.62 1.48 -11.46
N LEU A 67 2.61 0.74 -11.95
CA LEU A 67 2.90 -0.64 -11.58
C LEU A 67 4.26 -0.69 -10.86
N TYR A 68 4.26 -1.12 -9.60
CA TYR A 68 5.50 -1.36 -8.85
C TYR A 68 5.89 -2.82 -8.96
N ALA A 69 6.93 -3.10 -9.73
CA ALA A 69 7.31 -4.46 -10.13
C ALA A 69 8.38 -5.09 -9.24
N PHE A 70 8.93 -4.34 -8.27
CA PHE A 70 10.06 -4.81 -7.44
C PHE A 70 11.20 -5.36 -8.30
N HIS A 71 11.70 -6.56 -8.01
CA HIS A 71 12.63 -7.32 -8.81
C HIS A 71 11.91 -8.47 -9.51
N PRO A 72 11.41 -8.26 -10.74
CA PRO A 72 10.50 -9.22 -11.39
C PRO A 72 11.20 -10.50 -11.90
N GLY A 73 12.54 -10.57 -11.83
CA GLY A 73 13.32 -11.73 -12.21
C GLY A 73 13.35 -12.00 -13.71
N THR A 74 13.84 -13.17 -14.10
CA THR A 74 14.10 -13.56 -15.50
C THR A 74 12.85 -13.47 -16.38
N MET A 75 11.67 -13.81 -15.85
CA MET A 75 10.40 -13.76 -16.59
C MET A 75 9.66 -12.43 -16.43
N GLY A 76 10.33 -11.39 -15.93
CA GLY A 76 9.75 -10.07 -15.71
C GLY A 76 9.16 -9.43 -16.94
N GLY A 77 9.84 -9.48 -18.08
CA GLY A 77 9.36 -8.93 -19.34
C GLY A 77 8.02 -9.53 -19.78
N PRO A 78 7.89 -10.86 -19.96
CA PRO A 78 6.63 -11.52 -20.26
C PRO A 78 5.53 -11.28 -19.20
N ALA A 79 5.87 -11.26 -17.91
CA ALA A 79 4.92 -11.01 -16.84
C ALA A 79 4.35 -9.59 -16.90
N LEU A 80 5.21 -8.58 -17.05
CA LEU A 80 4.81 -7.17 -17.20
C LEU A 80 3.96 -6.97 -18.46
N ALA A 81 4.35 -7.57 -19.59
CA ALA A 81 3.57 -7.50 -20.82
C ALA A 81 2.16 -8.09 -20.61
N ASN A 82 2.03 -9.24 -19.94
CA ASN A 82 0.74 -9.85 -19.67
C ASN A 82 -0.16 -8.96 -18.77
N LEU A 83 0.41 -8.28 -17.79
CA LEU A 83 -0.30 -7.31 -16.95
C LEU A 83 -0.69 -6.08 -17.77
N LEU A 84 0.25 -5.41 -18.42
CA LEU A 84 0.04 -4.15 -19.16
C LEU A 84 -0.98 -4.29 -20.28
N PHE A 85 -1.03 -5.46 -20.96
CA PHE A 85 -1.99 -5.75 -22.01
C PHE A 85 -3.24 -6.51 -21.55
N GLY A 86 -3.45 -6.61 -20.24
CA GLY A 86 -4.68 -7.15 -19.65
C GLY A 86 -4.90 -8.66 -19.85
N LYS A 87 -3.86 -9.42 -20.21
CA LYS A 87 -3.93 -10.90 -20.28
C LYS A 87 -3.99 -11.54 -18.91
N VAL A 88 -3.46 -10.85 -17.90
CA VAL A 88 -3.50 -11.24 -16.49
C VAL A 88 -3.96 -10.03 -15.67
N VAL A 89 -4.85 -10.27 -14.74
CA VAL A 89 -5.34 -9.25 -13.81
C VAL A 89 -4.41 -9.18 -12.60
N PRO A 90 -3.91 -7.98 -12.24
CA PRO A 90 -3.03 -7.84 -11.08
C PRO A 90 -3.76 -8.20 -9.78
N SER A 91 -3.07 -8.91 -8.89
CA SER A 91 -3.58 -9.33 -7.58
C SER A 91 -2.58 -9.07 -6.44
N GLY A 92 -1.39 -8.57 -6.76
CA GLY A 92 -0.34 -8.33 -5.78
C GLY A 92 -0.73 -7.26 -4.77
N LYS A 93 -0.39 -7.49 -3.49
CA LYS A 93 -0.50 -6.51 -2.42
C LYS A 93 0.89 -6.17 -1.90
N LEU A 94 1.10 -4.92 -1.50
CA LEU A 94 2.39 -4.45 -1.04
C LEU A 94 2.84 -5.20 0.24
N PRO A 95 4.03 -5.81 0.24
CA PRO A 95 4.59 -6.50 1.40
C PRO A 95 5.31 -5.55 2.36
N VAL A 96 5.31 -4.26 2.07
CA VAL A 96 5.97 -3.22 2.84
C VAL A 96 5.21 -1.90 2.70
N THR A 97 5.27 -1.06 3.72
CA THR A 97 4.67 0.29 3.71
C THR A 97 5.53 1.23 2.87
N PHE A 98 4.92 2.00 2.01
CA PHE A 98 5.59 3.02 1.17
C PHE A 98 5.49 4.39 1.85
N PRO A 99 6.61 5.06 2.17
CA PRO A 99 6.60 6.40 2.72
C PRO A 99 6.25 7.45 1.66
N LYS A 100 5.70 8.59 2.08
CA LYS A 100 5.61 9.80 1.24
C LYS A 100 6.97 10.46 1.09
N GLU A 101 7.71 10.52 2.20
CA GLU A 101 9.01 11.15 2.31
C GLU A 101 9.98 10.25 3.08
N THR A 102 11.27 10.32 2.76
CA THR A 102 12.32 9.55 3.43
C THR A 102 12.32 9.76 4.94
N GLY A 103 12.01 10.98 5.40
CA GLY A 103 11.97 11.30 6.83
C GLY A 103 10.91 10.57 7.65
N GLN A 104 9.96 9.89 7.00
CA GLN A 104 8.95 9.08 7.70
C GLN A 104 9.47 7.71 8.12
N ILE A 105 10.61 7.23 7.59
CA ILE A 105 11.13 5.90 7.94
C ILE A 105 11.88 5.94 9.28
N PRO A 106 11.73 4.85 10.09
CA PRO A 106 10.95 3.62 9.83
C PRO A 106 9.43 3.86 9.94
N ILE A 107 8.65 3.33 8.99
CA ILE A 107 7.20 3.43 8.96
C ILE A 107 6.58 2.03 8.84
N TYR A 108 5.92 1.60 9.92
CA TYR A 108 5.36 0.26 10.03
C TYR A 108 3.84 0.30 10.11
N TYR A 109 3.15 -0.61 9.40
CA TYR A 109 1.70 -0.77 9.50
C TYR A 109 1.28 -1.23 10.91
N ASN A 110 2.14 -1.98 11.59
CA ASN A 110 1.94 -2.55 12.91
C ASN A 110 2.67 -1.75 14.01
N HIS A 111 2.81 -0.44 13.85
CA HIS A 111 3.40 0.42 14.88
C HIS A 111 2.59 0.37 16.19
N THR A 112 3.23 0.67 17.30
CA THR A 112 2.55 0.78 18.59
C THR A 112 1.87 2.14 18.73
N SER A 113 0.86 2.21 19.61
CA SER A 113 0.17 3.46 19.90
C SER A 113 1.11 4.42 20.63
N THR A 114 1.14 5.69 20.22
CA THR A 114 1.83 6.75 20.97
C THR A 114 0.92 7.33 22.04
N GLY A 115 1.48 8.07 23.01
CA GLY A 115 0.68 8.72 24.04
C GLY A 115 -0.26 9.83 23.51
N ARG A 116 0.04 10.38 22.33
CA ARG A 116 -0.74 11.42 21.67
C ARG A 116 -0.82 11.12 20.16
N PRO A 117 -1.62 10.11 19.77
CA PRO A 117 -1.74 9.74 18.38
C PRO A 117 -2.42 10.84 17.57
N ALA A 118 -2.01 10.97 16.32
CA ALA A 118 -2.63 11.89 15.38
C ALA A 118 -4.09 11.50 15.10
N SER A 119 -4.98 12.49 15.09
CA SER A 119 -6.43 12.31 14.89
C SER A 119 -6.85 12.32 13.42
N GLY A 120 -6.02 12.93 12.55
CA GLY A 120 -6.31 13.21 11.14
C GLY A 120 -6.82 14.63 10.89
N SER A 121 -6.96 15.45 11.95
CA SER A 121 -7.35 16.87 11.86
C SER A 121 -6.17 17.83 12.04
N GLU A 122 -4.96 17.31 12.00
CA GLU A 122 -3.74 18.07 12.21
C GLU A 122 -3.51 19.11 11.12
N LYS A 123 -2.90 20.23 11.50
CA LYS A 123 -2.53 21.29 10.56
C LYS A 123 -1.39 20.82 9.65
N ASN A 124 -1.53 21.08 8.36
CA ASN A 124 -0.44 20.91 7.41
C ASN A 124 0.32 22.24 7.26
N ILE A 125 1.64 22.17 7.10
CA ILE A 125 2.50 23.36 6.95
C ILE A 125 2.02 24.28 5.82
N PHE A 126 1.48 23.72 4.74
CA PHE A 126 0.99 24.48 3.59
C PHE A 126 -0.33 25.21 3.86
N THR A 127 -1.00 24.95 4.99
CA THR A 127 -2.22 25.63 5.42
C THR A 127 -2.00 26.62 6.56
N ILE A 128 -0.76 26.74 7.05
CA ILE A 128 -0.39 27.69 8.11
C ILE A 128 -0.03 29.02 7.45
N PRO A 129 -0.73 30.14 7.77
CA PRO A 129 -0.43 31.45 7.19
C PRO A 129 0.97 31.95 7.60
N VAL A 130 1.59 32.72 6.72
CA VAL A 130 2.82 33.44 7.07
C VAL A 130 2.50 34.46 8.20
N GLY A 131 3.32 34.43 9.25
CA GLY A 131 3.11 35.28 10.42
C GLY A 131 2.08 34.75 11.43
N ALA A 132 1.61 33.54 11.29
CA ALA A 132 0.76 32.87 12.28
C ALA A 132 1.44 32.83 13.66
N GLU A 133 0.64 33.01 14.71
CA GLU A 133 1.13 32.90 16.08
C GLU A 133 1.61 31.48 16.37
N GLN A 134 2.67 31.38 17.17
CA GLN A 134 3.17 30.08 17.61
C GLN A 134 2.19 29.39 18.56
N THR A 135 1.84 28.16 18.25
CA THR A 135 0.98 27.30 19.08
C THR A 135 1.56 25.87 19.14
N SER A 136 1.00 25.04 20.04
CA SER A 136 1.38 23.63 20.12
C SER A 136 0.86 22.78 18.93
N LEU A 137 0.02 23.35 18.07
CA LEU A 137 -0.68 22.63 16.97
C LEU A 137 -1.40 21.35 17.42
N GLY A 138 -1.89 21.29 18.67
CA GLY A 138 -2.54 20.12 19.25
C GLY A 138 -1.60 19.12 19.93
N ASN A 139 -0.28 19.28 19.76
CA ASN A 139 0.75 18.49 20.44
C ASN A 139 0.58 16.96 20.23
N THR A 140 0.25 16.55 19.01
CA THR A 140 0.10 15.16 18.57
C THR A 140 1.28 14.71 17.72
N SER A 141 1.44 13.39 17.52
CA SER A 141 2.58 12.80 16.80
C SER A 141 2.27 12.73 15.31
N PHE A 142 2.80 13.66 14.51
CA PHE A 142 2.69 13.70 13.05
C PHE A 142 3.79 14.60 12.44
N TYR A 143 3.96 14.52 11.12
CA TYR A 143 4.83 15.43 10.36
C TYR A 143 4.00 16.57 9.78
N LEU A 144 4.44 17.83 9.98
CA LEU A 144 3.73 18.99 9.47
C LEU A 144 3.58 19.01 7.94
N ASP A 145 4.53 18.44 7.24
CA ASP A 145 4.60 18.39 5.76
C ASP A 145 4.09 17.10 5.15
N ALA A 146 4.26 15.95 5.83
CA ALA A 146 3.88 14.65 5.33
C ALA A 146 2.64 14.04 6.02
N GLY A 147 2.24 14.56 7.19
CA GLY A 147 1.15 14.01 7.99
C GLY A 147 1.55 12.71 8.70
N LYS A 148 0.55 11.91 9.04
CA LYS A 148 0.73 10.62 9.74
C LYS A 148 0.69 9.40 8.83
N ASP A 149 0.03 9.54 7.67
CA ASP A 149 -0.25 8.41 6.80
C ASP A 149 0.88 8.16 5.79
N PRO A 150 1.15 6.90 5.44
CA PRO A 150 2.08 6.58 4.36
C PRO A 150 1.53 6.99 2.98
N LEU A 151 2.35 6.87 1.95
CA LEU A 151 1.89 6.97 0.56
C LEU A 151 0.98 5.79 0.23
N PHE A 152 1.45 4.57 0.50
CA PHE A 152 0.66 3.35 0.41
C PHE A 152 0.93 2.46 1.63
N PRO A 153 -0.10 1.97 2.32
CA PRO A 153 0.11 1.07 3.45
C PRO A 153 0.51 -0.34 2.99
N PHE A 154 1.13 -1.09 3.88
CA PHE A 154 1.26 -2.54 3.75
C PHE A 154 -0.10 -3.17 3.40
N GLY A 155 -0.11 -4.16 2.52
CA GLY A 155 -1.32 -4.84 2.07
C GLY A 155 -2.12 -4.10 1.00
N TYR A 156 -1.71 -2.89 0.60
CA TYR A 156 -2.36 -2.13 -0.47
C TYR A 156 -2.05 -2.73 -1.85
N GLY A 157 -3.02 -2.66 -2.77
CA GLY A 157 -2.85 -3.01 -4.18
C GLY A 157 -4.19 -3.00 -4.90
N LEU A 158 -4.20 -2.43 -6.10
CA LEU A 158 -5.37 -2.34 -6.97
C LEU A 158 -5.41 -3.53 -7.93
N SER A 159 -6.56 -3.71 -8.56
CA SER A 159 -6.81 -4.73 -9.57
C SER A 159 -7.51 -4.10 -10.78
N TYR A 160 -7.70 -4.86 -11.86
CA TYR A 160 -8.55 -4.46 -13.00
C TYR A 160 -10.03 -4.79 -12.78
N THR A 161 -10.36 -5.36 -11.63
CA THR A 161 -11.71 -5.58 -11.15
C THR A 161 -11.87 -5.04 -9.73
N THR A 162 -13.07 -5.06 -9.19
CA THR A 162 -13.39 -4.57 -7.86
C THR A 162 -13.97 -5.68 -7.00
N PHE A 163 -13.72 -5.62 -5.69
CA PHE A 163 -14.21 -6.60 -4.73
C PHE A 163 -14.97 -5.92 -3.61
N ALA A 164 -16.02 -6.57 -3.12
CA ALA A 164 -16.78 -6.15 -1.95
C ALA A 164 -16.78 -7.24 -0.89
N TYR A 165 -16.62 -6.82 0.35
CA TYR A 165 -16.71 -7.65 1.55
C TYR A 165 -18.04 -7.38 2.25
N SER A 166 -18.75 -8.43 2.64
CA SER A 166 -20.02 -8.32 3.34
C SER A 166 -20.22 -9.47 4.33
N ASN A 167 -21.25 -9.37 5.17
CA ASN A 167 -21.68 -10.43 6.08
C ASN A 167 -20.59 -10.97 7.02
N LEU A 168 -19.73 -10.08 7.52
CA LEU A 168 -18.69 -10.46 8.50
C LEU A 168 -19.34 -10.98 9.77
N GLN A 169 -18.97 -12.18 10.19
CA GLN A 169 -19.44 -12.85 11.39
C GLN A 169 -18.27 -13.48 12.15
N LEU A 170 -18.41 -13.51 13.45
CA LEU A 170 -17.53 -14.25 14.36
C LEU A 170 -18.32 -15.40 14.98
N SER A 171 -17.67 -16.54 15.21
CA SER A 171 -18.32 -17.71 15.82
C SER A 171 -18.80 -17.46 17.24
N SER A 172 -18.20 -16.52 17.96
CA SER A 172 -18.60 -16.06 19.29
C SER A 172 -18.13 -14.62 19.50
N THR A 173 -18.62 -13.97 20.54
CA THR A 173 -18.14 -12.67 21.04
C THR A 173 -17.23 -12.82 22.27
N GLN A 174 -17.09 -14.04 22.80
CA GLN A 174 -16.26 -14.36 23.95
C GLN A 174 -15.47 -15.62 23.66
N TYR A 175 -14.19 -15.60 23.96
CA TYR A 175 -13.26 -16.70 23.75
C TYR A 175 -12.37 -16.85 24.97
N THR A 176 -11.98 -18.08 25.25
CA THR A 176 -10.99 -18.41 26.26
C THR A 176 -9.67 -18.79 25.60
N ARG A 177 -8.60 -18.79 26.37
CA ARG A 177 -7.28 -19.20 25.89
C ARG A 177 -7.33 -20.61 25.28
N ASN A 178 -6.66 -20.81 24.16
CA ASN A 178 -6.59 -22.02 23.36
C ASN A 178 -7.86 -22.32 22.51
N GLU A 179 -8.81 -21.43 22.45
CA GLU A 179 -9.90 -21.51 21.48
C GLU A 179 -9.47 -20.93 20.12
N VAL A 180 -10.29 -21.19 19.12
CA VAL A 180 -10.10 -20.65 17.76
C VAL A 180 -11.28 -19.77 17.42
N ILE A 181 -11.01 -18.52 17.09
CA ILE A 181 -12.00 -17.61 16.53
C ILE A 181 -12.21 -18.00 15.07
N ILE A 182 -13.44 -18.38 14.72
CA ILE A 182 -13.84 -18.59 13.33
C ILE A 182 -14.44 -17.28 12.82
N ILE A 183 -13.85 -16.76 11.75
CA ILE A 183 -14.27 -15.54 11.07
C ILE A 183 -14.84 -15.95 9.71
N THR A 184 -16.09 -15.57 9.42
CA THR A 184 -16.70 -15.81 8.12
C THR A 184 -17.15 -14.51 7.50
N PHE A 185 -17.09 -14.42 6.18
CA PHE A 185 -17.57 -13.27 5.39
C PHE A 185 -17.84 -13.70 3.94
N ASP A 186 -18.59 -12.89 3.24
CA ASP A 186 -18.79 -13.06 1.81
C ASP A 186 -17.86 -12.13 1.04
N LEU A 187 -17.18 -12.66 0.03
CA LEU A 187 -16.34 -11.91 -0.90
C LEU A 187 -16.97 -11.98 -2.29
N THR A 188 -17.28 -10.83 -2.86
CA THR A 188 -17.91 -10.69 -4.18
C THR A 188 -16.98 -9.96 -5.14
N ASN A 189 -16.74 -10.50 -6.33
CA ASN A 189 -16.17 -9.75 -7.44
C ASN A 189 -17.27 -8.89 -8.06
N THR A 190 -17.25 -7.58 -7.79
CA THR A 190 -18.27 -6.63 -8.26
C THR A 190 -17.96 -6.02 -9.62
N GLY A 191 -16.80 -6.34 -10.20
CA GLY A 191 -16.40 -5.85 -11.51
C GLY A 191 -16.84 -6.75 -12.65
N ARG A 192 -16.33 -6.46 -13.86
CA ARG A 192 -16.70 -7.14 -15.10
C ARG A 192 -15.67 -8.13 -15.61
N THR A 193 -14.57 -8.32 -14.87
CA THR A 193 -13.44 -9.16 -15.25
C THR A 193 -13.16 -10.13 -14.13
N ASP A 194 -12.86 -11.39 -14.47
CA ASP A 194 -12.38 -12.37 -13.49
C ASP A 194 -11.12 -11.84 -12.81
N GLY A 195 -11.00 -12.07 -11.52
CA GLY A 195 -9.87 -11.54 -10.78
C GLY A 195 -9.56 -12.33 -9.52
N THR A 196 -8.44 -11.99 -8.93
CA THR A 196 -8.00 -12.61 -7.69
C THR A 196 -7.84 -11.52 -6.64
N GLU A 197 -8.47 -11.71 -5.48
CA GLU A 197 -8.26 -10.88 -4.29
C GLU A 197 -7.36 -11.60 -3.29
N ILE A 198 -6.57 -10.84 -2.54
CA ILE A 198 -5.87 -11.30 -1.34
C ILE A 198 -6.65 -10.76 -0.16
N ALA A 199 -7.56 -11.56 0.38
CA ALA A 199 -8.28 -11.22 1.59
C ALA A 199 -7.33 -11.27 2.79
N GLN A 200 -7.29 -10.21 3.59
CA GLN A 200 -6.35 -10.03 4.70
C GLN A 200 -7.13 -9.85 6.00
N LEU A 201 -6.84 -10.65 7.00
CA LEU A 201 -7.42 -10.58 8.33
C LEU A 201 -6.44 -9.88 9.27
N TYR A 202 -6.87 -8.77 9.82
CA TYR A 202 -6.14 -8.02 10.84
C TYR A 202 -6.89 -8.04 12.15
N PHE A 203 -6.14 -8.08 13.25
CA PHE A 203 -6.71 -7.90 14.58
C PHE A 203 -5.98 -6.81 15.36
N ARG A 204 -6.61 -6.33 16.41
CA ARG A 204 -6.03 -5.41 17.38
C ARG A 204 -6.40 -5.87 18.77
N ASP A 205 -5.40 -6.02 19.63
CA ASP A 205 -5.59 -6.19 21.06
C ASP A 205 -5.72 -4.79 21.71
N LEU A 206 -6.87 -4.52 22.29
CA LEU A 206 -7.19 -3.21 22.86
C LEU A 206 -6.66 -3.05 24.30
N ALA A 207 -6.44 -4.16 25.01
CA ALA A 207 -6.00 -4.16 26.42
C ALA A 207 -5.12 -5.37 26.70
N ALA A 208 -3.82 -5.17 26.67
CA ALA A 208 -2.81 -6.19 26.93
C ALA A 208 -1.92 -5.78 28.11
N SER A 209 -1.21 -6.76 28.70
CA SER A 209 -0.23 -6.53 29.76
C SER A 209 1.03 -5.80 29.28
N VAL A 210 1.27 -5.77 27.96
CA VAL A 210 2.36 -5.06 27.30
C VAL A 210 1.80 -4.25 26.13
N THR A 211 2.55 -3.26 25.66
CA THR A 211 2.15 -2.48 24.47
C THR A 211 2.06 -3.39 23.24
N ARG A 212 0.91 -3.39 22.59
CA ARG A 212 0.64 -4.15 21.37
C ARG A 212 0.52 -3.22 20.17
N PRO A 213 0.77 -3.74 18.95
CA PRO A 213 0.58 -2.99 17.72
C PRO A 213 -0.86 -2.49 17.52
N VAL A 214 -1.02 -1.39 16.78
CA VAL A 214 -2.35 -0.85 16.44
C VAL A 214 -3.16 -1.79 15.54
N LYS A 215 -2.49 -2.71 14.83
CA LYS A 215 -3.07 -3.84 14.10
C LYS A 215 -1.98 -4.83 13.72
N GLU A 216 -2.32 -6.11 13.64
CA GLU A 216 -1.43 -7.19 13.24
C GLU A 216 -2.12 -8.04 12.18
N LEU A 217 -1.40 -8.41 11.10
CA LEU A 217 -1.89 -9.34 10.11
C LEU A 217 -1.88 -10.76 10.72
N ALA A 218 -3.06 -11.36 10.86
CA ALA A 218 -3.22 -12.69 11.44
C ALA A 218 -3.32 -13.79 10.39
N ALA A 219 -4.01 -13.51 9.28
CA ALA A 219 -4.18 -14.46 8.19
C ALA A 219 -4.39 -13.73 6.86
N PHE A 220 -4.14 -14.42 5.76
CA PHE A 220 -4.53 -13.97 4.43
C PHE A 220 -4.84 -15.18 3.54
N GLU A 221 -5.70 -14.97 2.55
CA GLU A 221 -6.07 -15.98 1.59
C GLU A 221 -6.15 -15.40 0.18
N ARG A 222 -5.63 -16.15 -0.78
CA ARG A 222 -5.68 -15.79 -2.20
C ARG A 222 -6.88 -16.44 -2.86
N ILE A 223 -7.87 -15.63 -3.26
CA ILE A 223 -9.19 -16.08 -3.70
C ILE A 223 -9.44 -15.62 -5.12
N HIS A 224 -9.58 -16.56 -6.05
CA HIS A 224 -9.97 -16.25 -7.43
C HIS A 224 -11.49 -16.30 -7.56
N LEU A 225 -12.08 -15.23 -8.16
CA LEU A 225 -13.50 -15.10 -8.41
C LEU A 225 -13.77 -14.71 -9.86
N LYS A 226 -14.76 -15.34 -10.46
CA LYS A 226 -15.32 -14.86 -11.74
C LYS A 226 -16.03 -13.53 -11.54
N ALA A 227 -16.21 -12.78 -12.64
CA ALA A 227 -17.03 -11.58 -12.62
C ALA A 227 -18.43 -11.86 -12.08
N GLY A 228 -18.86 -11.12 -11.06
CA GLY A 228 -20.14 -11.31 -10.38
C GLY A 228 -20.22 -12.48 -9.39
N GLU A 229 -19.15 -13.28 -9.24
CA GLU A 229 -19.13 -14.40 -8.29
C GLU A 229 -19.03 -13.90 -6.87
N THR A 230 -19.83 -14.51 -5.99
CA THR A 230 -19.72 -14.37 -4.52
C THR A 230 -19.27 -15.71 -3.94
N ARG A 231 -18.32 -15.67 -3.01
CA ARG A 231 -17.86 -16.85 -2.25
C ARG A 231 -17.90 -16.56 -0.77
N HIS A 232 -18.41 -17.54 -0.01
CA HIS A 232 -18.36 -17.53 1.44
C HIS A 232 -16.96 -18.00 1.89
N ILE A 233 -16.28 -17.16 2.65
CA ILE A 233 -14.89 -17.37 3.11
C ILE A 233 -14.91 -17.63 4.61
N ARG A 234 -14.03 -18.51 5.05
CA ARG A 234 -13.81 -18.86 6.45
C ARG A 234 -12.33 -18.77 6.79
N MET A 235 -11.98 -17.96 7.75
CA MET A 235 -10.64 -17.84 8.31
C MET A 235 -10.63 -18.23 9.79
N GLU A 236 -9.47 -18.62 10.29
CA GLU A 236 -9.28 -19.03 11.67
C GLU A 236 -8.18 -18.19 12.32
N LEU A 237 -8.44 -17.77 13.57
CA LEU A 237 -7.48 -17.06 14.40
C LEU A 237 -7.40 -17.77 15.76
N PRO A 238 -6.28 -18.45 16.08
CA PRO A 238 -6.05 -18.98 17.43
C PRO A 238 -5.94 -17.85 18.47
N VAL A 239 -6.57 -18.04 19.65
CA VAL A 239 -6.53 -17.11 20.78
C VAL A 239 -5.30 -17.36 21.67
#